data_c657ff9be8a49c8f34623bcfb8992707
#
_entry.id   c657ff9be8a49c8f34623bcfb8992707
#
_cell.length_a   1.000
_cell.length_b   1.000
_cell.length_c   1.000
_cell.angle_alpha   90.00
_cell.angle_beta   90.00
_cell.angle_gamma   90.00
#
_symmetry.space_group_name_H-M   'P 1'
#
loop_
_entity.id
_entity.type
_entity.pdbx_description
1 polymer ?
#
loop_
_entity_poly.entity_id
_entity_poly.type
_entity_poly.pdbx_seq_one_letter_code
_entity_poly.pdbx_strand_id
1 'polypeptide(L)'
;MRVATPFKRNTALSGGSNFGLGDITTRISYLAINTSDGKRLFFGMENKWDTATDTALGGGKYTIAPVVTGFMRFPDAKLVTFPSIQYVDTLGGDSDRSDSRNTTIKGTTVKILTDGFYLLSDPAFIWDHERNDQSTGTFDLEYGRFVEGKTMYYARPGTTLWGDSTPFSFKWNIEFGIRIFM
;
A
#
# COMPACT_ATOMS: atom_id res chain seq x y z
N MET A 1 1.84 -9.45 13.14
CA MET A 1 1.12 -8.17 13.36
C MET A 1 1.97 -7.02 12.84
N ARG A 2 1.38 -6.03 12.20
CA ARG A 2 2.03 -4.79 11.74
C ARG A 2 1.26 -3.61 12.28
N VAL A 3 1.98 -2.58 12.76
CA VAL A 3 1.42 -1.27 13.10
C VAL A 3 2.18 -0.23 12.28
N ALA A 4 1.48 0.67 11.62
CA ALA A 4 2.07 1.77 10.87
C ALA A 4 1.50 3.09 11.38
N THR A 5 2.40 4.00 11.74
CA THR A 5 2.07 5.34 12.24
C THR A 5 2.82 6.35 11.36
N PRO A 6 2.17 6.92 10.34
CA PRO A 6 2.84 7.81 9.42
C PRO A 6 2.99 9.21 10.01
N PHE A 7 4.20 9.78 9.94
CA PHE A 7 4.41 11.21 10.07
C PHE A 7 4.16 11.85 8.71
N LYS A 8 3.33 12.89 8.67
CA LYS A 8 2.94 13.56 7.44
C LYS A 8 3.19 15.07 7.54
N ARG A 9 3.53 15.64 6.39
CA ARG A 9 3.49 17.08 6.16
C ARG A 9 2.59 17.33 4.97
N ASN A 10 1.55 18.12 5.16
CA ASN A 10 0.72 18.63 4.08
C ASN A 10 1.03 20.11 3.89
N THR A 11 1.34 20.51 2.67
CA THR A 11 1.59 21.92 2.31
C THR A 11 0.47 22.32 1.36
N ALA A 12 -0.42 23.18 1.84
CA ALA A 12 -1.48 23.74 1.00
C ALA A 12 -0.87 24.75 0.00
N LEU A 13 -1.42 24.78 -1.22
CA LEU A 13 -1.05 25.79 -2.25
C LEU A 13 -1.29 27.24 -1.78
N SER A 14 -2.12 27.44 -0.75
CA SER A 14 -2.43 28.73 -0.11
C SER A 14 -1.41 29.16 0.96
N GLY A 15 -0.31 28.43 1.16
CA GLY A 15 0.79 28.84 2.02
C GLY A 15 0.75 28.34 3.48
N GLY A 16 -0.21 27.49 3.87
CA GLY A 16 -0.22 26.79 5.15
C GLY A 16 0.51 25.44 5.06
N SER A 17 1.17 25.01 6.13
CA SER A 17 1.68 23.63 6.24
C SER A 17 1.31 23.01 7.57
N ASN A 18 0.68 21.84 7.54
CA ASN A 18 0.38 21.04 8.73
C ASN A 18 1.40 19.90 8.83
N PHE A 19 1.94 19.69 10.01
CA PHE A 19 2.86 18.61 10.32
C PHE A 19 2.35 17.84 11.54
N GLY A 20 2.35 16.53 11.49
CA GLY A 20 1.90 15.69 12.59
C GLY A 20 1.77 14.23 12.24
N LEU A 21 1.04 13.51 13.07
CA LEU A 21 0.70 12.11 12.85
C LEU A 21 -0.49 12.00 11.89
N GLY A 22 -0.41 11.08 10.95
CA GLY A 22 -1.54 10.64 10.16
C GLY A 22 -2.30 9.50 10.86
N ASP A 23 -3.26 8.93 10.15
CA ASP A 23 -4.05 7.80 10.67
C ASP A 23 -3.16 6.58 10.91
N ILE A 24 -3.33 5.95 12.07
CA ILE A 24 -2.69 4.69 12.40
C ILE A 24 -3.35 3.56 11.60
N THR A 25 -2.53 2.67 11.07
CA THR A 25 -2.99 1.44 10.43
C THR A 25 -2.46 0.23 11.19
N THR A 26 -3.35 -0.72 11.48
CA THR A 26 -2.97 -2.01 12.08
C THR A 26 -3.33 -3.14 11.14
N ARG A 27 -2.45 -4.16 11.03
CA ARG A 27 -2.71 -5.35 10.23
C ARG A 27 -2.36 -6.61 10.99
N ILE A 28 -3.29 -7.55 10.99
CA ILE A 28 -3.10 -8.92 11.49
C ILE A 28 -3.22 -9.84 10.29
N SER A 29 -2.31 -10.83 10.19
CA SER A 29 -2.34 -11.82 9.12
C SER A 29 -2.12 -13.22 9.70
N TYR A 30 -2.86 -14.18 9.16
CA TYR A 30 -2.78 -15.60 9.48
C TYR A 30 -2.30 -16.37 8.26
N LEU A 31 -1.31 -17.24 8.45
CA LEU A 31 -0.83 -18.16 7.41
C LEU A 31 -1.78 -19.35 7.33
N ALA A 32 -2.62 -19.37 6.30
CA ALA A 32 -3.63 -20.40 6.11
C ALA A 32 -3.11 -21.64 5.35
N ILE A 33 -2.26 -21.41 4.36
CA ILE A 33 -1.68 -22.47 3.52
C ILE A 33 -0.18 -22.27 3.44
N ASN A 34 0.57 -23.35 3.65
CA ASN A 34 2.01 -23.40 3.46
C ASN A 34 2.34 -24.73 2.78
N THR A 35 2.70 -24.68 1.52
CA THR A 35 2.98 -25.88 0.72
C THR A 35 4.47 -26.25 0.76
N SER A 36 4.79 -27.51 0.48
CA SER A 36 6.17 -28.01 0.46
C SER A 36 7.04 -27.35 -0.61
N ASP A 37 6.45 -26.85 -1.69
CA ASP A 37 7.13 -26.08 -2.75
C ASP A 37 7.29 -24.58 -2.41
N GLY A 38 6.95 -24.20 -1.17
CA GLY A 38 7.17 -22.85 -0.64
C GLY A 38 6.13 -21.81 -1.03
N LYS A 39 5.02 -22.20 -1.64
CA LYS A 39 3.87 -21.30 -1.85
C LYS A 39 3.11 -21.12 -0.55
N ARG A 40 2.63 -19.90 -0.29
CA ARG A 40 1.89 -19.58 0.92
C ARG A 40 0.67 -18.73 0.61
N LEU A 41 -0.38 -18.91 1.41
CA LEU A 41 -1.57 -18.07 1.37
C LEU A 41 -1.83 -17.52 2.77
N PHE A 42 -2.02 -16.20 2.82
CA PHE A 42 -2.32 -15.47 4.04
C PHE A 42 -3.71 -14.86 3.95
N PHE A 43 -4.47 -14.98 5.01
CA PHE A 43 -5.65 -14.14 5.26
C PHE A 43 -5.28 -13.06 6.27
N GLY A 44 -5.70 -11.85 6.00
CA GLY A 44 -5.40 -10.72 6.87
C GLY A 44 -6.59 -9.79 7.03
N MET A 45 -6.51 -8.99 8.08
CA MET A 45 -7.41 -7.89 8.36
C MET A 45 -6.57 -6.65 8.63
N GLU A 46 -6.79 -5.61 7.85
CA GLU A 46 -6.21 -4.30 8.07
C GLU A 46 -7.29 -3.35 8.57
N ASN A 47 -6.96 -2.53 9.57
CA ASN A 47 -7.83 -1.49 10.07
C ASN A 47 -7.07 -0.17 10.03
N LYS A 48 -7.70 0.86 9.51
CA LYS A 48 -7.22 2.23 9.61
C LYS A 48 -8.06 2.94 10.66
N TRP A 49 -7.37 3.61 11.59
CA TRP A 49 -7.94 4.32 12.72
C TRP A 49 -7.87 5.80 12.46
N ASP A 50 -8.97 6.50 12.70
CA ASP A 50 -9.03 7.96 12.63
C ASP A 50 -8.31 8.55 13.84
N THR A 51 -7.00 8.69 13.73
CA THR A 51 -6.09 9.12 14.80
C THR A 51 -5.16 10.25 14.39
N ALA A 52 -5.38 10.81 13.21
CA ALA A 52 -4.57 11.92 12.74
C ALA A 52 -4.65 13.12 13.70
N THR A 53 -3.51 13.79 13.91
CA THR A 53 -3.43 14.96 14.80
C THR A 53 -4.06 16.21 14.19
N ASP A 54 -4.34 16.19 12.91
CA ASP A 54 -4.97 17.28 12.16
C ASP A 54 -5.81 16.71 11.01
N THR A 55 -6.94 17.33 10.72
CA THR A 55 -7.86 16.91 9.65
C THR A 55 -7.24 16.89 8.25
N ALA A 56 -6.20 17.70 8.02
CA ALA A 56 -5.45 17.70 6.77
C ALA A 56 -4.45 16.53 6.65
N LEU A 57 -4.19 15.80 7.74
CA LEU A 57 -3.21 14.71 7.80
C LEU A 57 -3.86 13.33 7.80
N GLY A 58 -5.17 13.23 8.02
CA GLY A 58 -5.94 11.99 8.07
C GLY A 58 -7.11 11.94 7.11
N GLY A 59 -7.72 10.76 7.03
CA GLY A 59 -8.93 10.52 6.24
C GLY A 59 -10.22 10.85 6.99
N GLY A 60 -10.17 11.00 8.33
CA GLY A 60 -11.33 11.21 9.18
C GLY A 60 -12.28 10.01 9.24
N LYS A 61 -11.80 8.81 8.86
CA LYS A 61 -12.64 7.61 8.75
C LYS A 61 -11.96 6.39 9.37
N TYR A 62 -12.77 5.58 10.05
CA TYR A 62 -12.40 4.22 10.45
C TYR A 62 -12.72 3.26 9.32
N THR A 63 -11.73 2.49 8.87
CA THR A 63 -11.96 1.50 7.82
C THR A 63 -11.51 0.11 8.24
N ILE A 64 -12.20 -0.91 7.71
CA ILE A 64 -11.83 -2.31 7.80
C ILE A 64 -11.50 -2.82 6.41
N ALA A 65 -10.46 -3.66 6.33
CA ALA A 65 -10.01 -4.16 5.05
C ALA A 65 -9.54 -5.63 5.15
N PRO A 66 -10.45 -6.61 4.93
CA PRO A 66 -10.05 -7.99 4.71
C PRO A 66 -9.14 -8.09 3.48
N VAL A 67 -8.10 -8.91 3.59
CA VAL A 67 -7.11 -9.10 2.53
C VAL A 67 -6.69 -10.56 2.42
N VAL A 68 -6.57 -11.04 1.20
CA VAL A 68 -5.93 -12.32 0.88
C VAL A 68 -4.65 -12.03 0.13
N THR A 69 -3.54 -12.63 0.56
CA THR A 69 -2.23 -12.43 -0.06
C THR A 69 -1.59 -13.78 -0.33
N GLY A 70 -1.24 -14.03 -1.58
CA GLY A 70 -0.38 -15.13 -1.99
C GLY A 70 1.09 -14.77 -1.82
N PHE A 71 1.93 -15.79 -1.65
CA PHE A 71 3.38 -15.69 -1.74
C PHE A 71 3.86 -16.83 -2.62
N MET A 72 4.64 -16.51 -3.65
CA MET A 72 5.26 -17.49 -4.54
C MET A 72 6.70 -17.08 -4.80
N ARG A 73 7.59 -18.05 -4.79
CA ARG A 73 9.01 -17.85 -5.05
C ARG A 73 9.45 -18.65 -6.27
N PHE A 74 10.18 -18.01 -7.15
CA PHE A 74 10.76 -18.59 -8.36
C PHE A 74 12.30 -18.46 -8.28
N PRO A 75 13.00 -19.42 -7.65
CA PRO A 75 14.44 -19.29 -7.35
C PRO A 75 15.29 -19.08 -8.59
N ASP A 76 15.06 -19.86 -9.65
CA ASP A 76 15.85 -19.80 -10.90
C ASP A 76 15.72 -18.42 -11.58
N ALA A 77 14.55 -17.82 -11.49
CA ALA A 77 14.29 -16.48 -12.01
C ALA A 77 14.68 -15.37 -11.02
N LYS A 78 15.07 -15.71 -9.78
CA LYS A 78 15.29 -14.77 -8.67
C LYS A 78 14.08 -13.83 -8.47
N LEU A 79 12.87 -14.37 -8.61
CA LEU A 79 11.62 -13.64 -8.46
C LEU A 79 10.86 -14.09 -7.21
N VAL A 80 10.21 -13.13 -6.57
CA VAL A 80 9.24 -13.37 -5.52
C VAL A 80 7.98 -12.55 -5.85
N THR A 81 6.80 -13.15 -5.81
CA THR A 81 5.55 -12.45 -6.10
C THR A 81 4.56 -12.55 -4.94
N PHE A 82 3.80 -11.48 -4.74
CA PHE A 82 2.82 -11.30 -3.68
C PHE A 82 1.47 -10.83 -4.28
N PRO A 83 0.77 -11.67 -5.06
CA PRO A 83 -0.55 -11.31 -5.53
C PRO A 83 -1.48 -11.13 -4.33
N SER A 84 -2.32 -10.11 -4.37
CA SER A 84 -3.27 -9.86 -3.29
C SER A 84 -4.59 -9.28 -3.80
N ILE A 85 -5.65 -9.58 -3.06
CA ILE A 85 -6.94 -8.92 -3.18
C ILE A 85 -7.33 -8.38 -1.81
N GLN A 86 -7.77 -7.14 -1.77
CA GLN A 86 -8.21 -6.44 -0.57
C GLN A 86 -9.54 -5.74 -0.85
N TYR A 87 -10.48 -5.85 0.08
CA TYR A 87 -11.71 -5.08 0.08
C TYR A 87 -11.66 -4.10 1.25
N VAL A 88 -11.94 -2.84 1.01
CA VAL A 88 -11.97 -1.78 2.02
C VAL A 88 -13.40 -1.31 2.19
N ASP A 89 -13.83 -1.16 3.45
CA ASP A 89 -15.13 -0.56 3.78
C ASP A 89 -14.99 0.42 4.95
N THR A 90 -15.79 1.49 4.92
CA THR A 90 -15.86 2.47 6.00
C THR A 90 -16.81 1.97 7.08
N LEU A 91 -16.34 1.95 8.32
CA LEU A 91 -17.15 1.60 9.50
C LEU A 91 -17.78 2.83 10.18
N GLY A 92 -17.25 4.03 9.91
CA GLY A 92 -17.70 5.27 10.52
C GLY A 92 -16.60 6.34 10.54
N GLY A 93 -16.85 7.43 11.28
CA GLY A 93 -15.94 8.57 11.41
C GLY A 93 -16.63 9.87 11.08
N ASP A 94 -15.88 10.88 10.66
CA ASP A 94 -16.36 12.22 10.35
C ASP A 94 -17.37 12.21 9.18
N SER A 95 -18.59 12.70 9.41
CA SER A 95 -19.67 12.74 8.40
C SER A 95 -19.37 13.64 7.21
N ASP A 96 -18.49 14.63 7.39
CA ASP A 96 -18.11 15.57 6.32
C ASP A 96 -17.04 15.00 5.38
N ARG A 97 -16.56 13.78 5.66
CA ARG A 97 -15.60 13.05 4.84
C ARG A 97 -16.28 11.94 4.06
N SER A 98 -15.85 11.78 2.81
CA SER A 98 -16.34 10.70 1.95
C SER A 98 -15.97 9.33 2.50
N ASP A 99 -16.91 8.40 2.40
CA ASP A 99 -16.67 7.00 2.69
C ASP A 99 -15.73 6.37 1.64
N SER A 100 -15.12 5.27 2.03
CA SER A 100 -14.29 4.44 1.16
C SER A 100 -14.87 3.04 1.11
N ARG A 101 -15.26 2.61 -0.08
CA ARG A 101 -15.64 1.23 -0.37
C ARG A 101 -15.04 0.85 -1.70
N ASN A 102 -13.99 0.02 -1.64
CA ASN A 102 -13.26 -0.34 -2.84
C ASN A 102 -12.69 -1.75 -2.78
N THR A 103 -12.49 -2.35 -3.95
CA THR A 103 -11.75 -3.59 -4.13
C THR A 103 -10.45 -3.30 -4.85
N THR A 104 -9.33 -3.76 -4.30
CA THR A 104 -8.00 -3.62 -4.91
C THR A 104 -7.39 -4.98 -5.19
N ILE A 105 -6.96 -5.22 -6.43
CA ILE A 105 -6.11 -6.36 -6.81
C ILE A 105 -4.70 -5.83 -7.09
N LYS A 106 -3.69 -6.48 -6.52
CA LYS A 106 -2.27 -6.16 -6.75
C LYS A 106 -1.50 -7.39 -7.22
N GLY A 107 -0.51 -7.13 -8.09
CA GLY A 107 0.41 -8.15 -8.59
C GLY A 107 1.86 -7.86 -8.21
N THR A 108 2.12 -7.49 -6.94
CA THR A 108 3.47 -7.10 -6.48
C THR A 108 4.49 -8.19 -6.77
N THR A 109 5.53 -7.85 -7.52
CA THR A 109 6.62 -8.77 -7.88
C THR A 109 7.97 -8.13 -7.63
N VAL A 110 8.86 -8.87 -6.98
CA VAL A 110 10.23 -8.45 -6.66
C VAL A 110 11.22 -9.29 -7.44
N LYS A 111 12.06 -8.66 -8.23
CA LYS A 111 13.25 -9.25 -8.86
C LYS A 111 14.47 -8.95 -8.00
N ILE A 112 15.12 -9.99 -7.51
CA ILE A 112 16.38 -9.86 -6.79
C ILE A 112 17.52 -9.75 -7.81
N LEU A 113 18.31 -8.69 -7.70
CA LEU A 113 19.47 -8.40 -8.53
C LEU A 113 20.77 -8.77 -7.78
N THR A 114 21.90 -8.42 -8.36
CA THR A 114 23.22 -8.57 -7.73
C THR A 114 23.47 -7.50 -6.66
N ASP A 115 24.42 -7.74 -5.76
CA ASP A 115 24.92 -6.77 -4.77
C ASP A 115 23.87 -6.16 -3.86
N GLY A 116 22.81 -6.95 -3.56
CA GLY A 116 21.70 -6.51 -2.71
C GLY A 116 20.70 -5.58 -3.39
N PHE A 117 20.84 -5.29 -4.67
CA PHE A 117 19.83 -4.53 -5.42
C PHE A 117 18.59 -5.36 -5.72
N TYR A 118 17.47 -4.68 -5.88
CA TYR A 118 16.20 -5.28 -6.30
C TYR A 118 15.39 -4.33 -7.16
N LEU A 119 14.49 -4.89 -7.92
CA LEU A 119 13.46 -4.19 -8.65
C LEU A 119 12.10 -4.74 -8.21
N LEU A 120 11.19 -3.86 -7.76
CA LEU A 120 9.83 -4.23 -7.40
C LEU A 120 8.85 -3.55 -8.37
N SER A 121 7.98 -4.35 -8.96
CA SER A 121 6.83 -3.85 -9.72
C SER A 121 5.55 -4.06 -8.90
N ASP A 122 4.69 -3.05 -8.84
CA ASP A 122 3.47 -3.06 -8.04
C ASP A 122 2.27 -2.55 -8.87
N PRO A 123 1.81 -3.33 -9.86
CA PRO A 123 0.57 -3.01 -10.55
C PRO A 123 -0.61 -3.16 -9.60
N ALA A 124 -1.53 -2.19 -9.62
CA ALA A 124 -2.77 -2.25 -8.87
C ALA A 124 -3.97 -1.94 -9.77
N PHE A 125 -5.04 -2.69 -9.57
CA PHE A 125 -6.34 -2.46 -10.16
C PHE A 125 -7.34 -2.23 -9.04
N ILE A 126 -8.04 -1.09 -9.07
CA ILE A 126 -8.90 -0.60 -8.00
C ILE A 126 -10.29 -0.34 -8.57
N TRP A 127 -11.33 -0.91 -7.93
CA TRP A 127 -12.73 -0.56 -8.18
C TRP A 127 -13.24 0.26 -7.00
N ASP A 128 -13.76 1.45 -7.28
CA ASP A 128 -14.35 2.34 -6.30
C ASP A 128 -15.88 2.17 -6.31
N HIS A 129 -16.40 1.42 -5.35
CA HIS A 129 -17.83 1.12 -5.24
C HIS A 129 -18.66 2.31 -4.74
N GLU A 130 -18.02 3.33 -4.15
CA GLU A 130 -18.69 4.59 -3.78
C GLU A 130 -18.91 5.50 -5.00
N ARG A 131 -18.20 5.26 -6.11
CA ARG A 131 -18.26 6.08 -7.32
C ARG A 131 -18.69 5.27 -8.54
N ASN A 132 -19.86 4.62 -8.45
CA ASN A 132 -20.47 3.85 -9.55
C ASN A 132 -19.51 2.80 -10.16
N ASP A 133 -18.77 2.09 -9.32
CA ASP A 133 -17.79 1.06 -9.71
C ASP A 133 -16.72 1.57 -10.70
N GLN A 134 -16.35 2.85 -10.60
CA GLN A 134 -15.25 3.37 -11.40
C GLN A 134 -13.95 2.60 -11.12
N SER A 135 -13.20 2.33 -12.17
CA SER A 135 -11.93 1.63 -12.04
C SER A 135 -10.72 2.52 -12.30
N THR A 136 -9.66 2.23 -11.56
CA THR A 136 -8.35 2.89 -11.72
C THR A 136 -7.27 1.84 -11.78
N GLY A 137 -6.37 1.96 -12.73
CA GLY A 137 -5.14 1.18 -12.78
C GLY A 137 -3.94 2.04 -12.46
N THR A 138 -3.10 1.59 -11.52
CA THR A 138 -1.84 2.25 -11.17
C THR A 138 -0.67 1.30 -11.34
N PHE A 139 0.50 1.86 -11.56
CA PHE A 139 1.75 1.12 -11.65
C PHE A 139 2.85 1.88 -10.95
N ASP A 140 3.46 1.23 -9.97
CA ASP A 140 4.66 1.70 -9.30
C ASP A 140 5.83 0.77 -9.63
N LEU A 141 7.01 1.36 -9.83
CA LEU A 141 8.26 0.65 -10.01
C LEU A 141 9.24 1.12 -8.94
N GLU A 142 9.68 0.21 -8.07
CA GLU A 142 10.63 0.54 -7.01
C GLU A 142 11.99 -0.08 -7.34
N TYR A 143 13.02 0.75 -7.36
CA TYR A 143 14.40 0.31 -7.41
C TYR A 143 15.07 0.60 -6.08
N GLY A 144 15.68 -0.41 -5.48
CA GLY A 144 16.27 -0.25 -4.17
C GLY A 144 17.44 -1.19 -3.91
N ARG A 145 18.06 -0.99 -2.74
CA ARG A 145 19.20 -1.79 -2.30
C ARG A 145 19.07 -2.12 -0.82
N PHE A 146 19.32 -3.39 -0.50
CA PHE A 146 19.57 -3.85 0.87
C PHE A 146 21.00 -3.55 1.27
N VAL A 147 21.20 -2.92 2.42
CA VAL A 147 22.50 -2.65 3.03
C VAL A 147 22.55 -3.35 4.38
N GLU A 148 23.60 -4.15 4.60
CA GLU A 148 23.84 -4.90 5.86
C GLU A 148 22.70 -5.83 6.28
N GLY A 149 21.82 -6.21 5.34
CA GLY A 149 20.70 -7.12 5.57
C GLY A 149 19.55 -6.56 6.42
N LYS A 150 19.66 -5.33 6.90
CA LYS A 150 18.67 -4.70 7.80
C LYS A 150 18.07 -3.40 7.28
N THR A 151 18.74 -2.74 6.35
CA THR A 151 18.29 -1.43 5.85
C THR A 151 18.07 -1.51 4.34
N MET A 152 16.94 -0.98 3.89
CA MET A 152 16.63 -0.78 2.47
C MET A 152 16.56 0.70 2.15
N TYR A 153 17.24 1.12 1.09
CA TYR A 153 17.05 2.41 0.45
C TYR A 153 16.34 2.20 -0.88
N TYR A 154 15.41 3.06 -1.21
CA TYR A 154 14.67 2.92 -2.47
C TYR A 154 14.23 4.25 -3.07
N ALA A 155 14.02 4.23 -4.39
CA ALA A 155 13.29 5.21 -5.15
C ALA A 155 12.13 4.49 -5.86
N ARG A 156 10.92 5.07 -5.79
CA ARG A 156 9.69 4.47 -6.30
C ARG A 156 8.91 5.48 -7.13
N PRO A 157 9.18 5.61 -8.44
CA PRO A 157 8.30 6.30 -9.36
C PRO A 157 7.00 5.51 -9.57
N GLY A 158 5.91 6.24 -9.79
CA GLY A 158 4.61 5.66 -10.07
C GLY A 158 3.75 6.52 -10.98
N THR A 159 2.75 5.91 -11.61
CA THR A 159 1.80 6.59 -12.48
C THR A 159 0.45 5.89 -12.49
N THR A 160 -0.60 6.62 -12.81
CA THR A 160 -1.90 6.08 -13.18
C THR A 160 -1.88 5.68 -14.65
N LEU A 161 -2.35 4.46 -14.94
CA LEU A 161 -2.46 3.93 -16.30
C LEU A 161 -3.81 4.28 -16.94
N TRP A 162 -4.89 4.29 -16.12
CA TRP A 162 -6.25 4.72 -16.50
C TRP A 162 -7.04 5.10 -15.25
N GLY A 163 -8.17 5.79 -15.41
CA GLY A 163 -9.06 6.16 -14.31
C GLY A 163 -8.70 7.51 -13.67
N ASP A 164 -8.41 8.53 -14.46
CA ASP A 164 -7.90 9.84 -14.02
C ASP A 164 -8.85 10.63 -13.12
N SER A 165 -10.12 10.21 -12.99
CA SER A 165 -11.14 10.93 -12.22
C SER A 165 -11.39 10.35 -10.82
N THR A 166 -10.64 9.36 -10.38
CA THR A 166 -10.84 8.71 -9.08
C THR A 166 -9.90 9.26 -8.01
N PRO A 167 -10.21 9.13 -6.72
CA PRO A 167 -9.33 9.55 -5.63
C PRO A 167 -8.01 8.76 -5.57
N PHE A 168 -7.91 7.65 -6.30
CA PHE A 168 -6.74 6.78 -6.35
C PHE A 168 -5.81 7.15 -7.51
N SER A 169 -6.22 8.07 -8.39
CA SER A 169 -5.45 8.48 -9.55
C SER A 169 -4.45 9.58 -9.21
N PHE A 170 -3.31 9.54 -9.89
CA PHE A 170 -2.28 10.58 -9.86
C PHE A 170 -1.55 10.58 -11.20
N LYS A 171 -1.14 11.73 -11.71
CA LYS A 171 -0.44 11.79 -13.02
C LYS A 171 0.90 11.06 -12.93
N TRP A 172 1.68 11.40 -11.94
CA TRP A 172 2.93 10.73 -11.58
C TRP A 172 3.29 11.07 -10.13
N ASN A 173 4.05 10.20 -9.50
CA ASN A 173 4.67 10.43 -8.21
C ASN A 173 6.10 9.90 -8.22
N ILE A 174 6.90 10.31 -7.27
CA ILE A 174 8.14 9.65 -6.92
C ILE A 174 8.29 9.66 -5.40
N GLU A 175 8.54 8.49 -4.84
CA GLU A 175 8.81 8.31 -3.41
C GLU A 175 10.27 7.91 -3.23
N PHE A 176 10.92 8.48 -2.23
CA PHE A 176 12.22 8.05 -1.74
C PHE A 176 12.06 7.59 -0.29
N GLY A 177 12.67 6.49 0.07
CA GLY A 177 12.49 5.97 1.43
C GLY A 177 13.63 5.10 1.93
N ILE A 178 13.56 4.90 3.25
CA ILE A 178 14.42 3.99 3.99
C ILE A 178 13.49 3.07 4.80
N ARG A 179 13.72 1.75 4.70
CA ARG A 179 13.06 0.75 5.56
C ARG A 179 14.11 0.08 6.44
N ILE A 180 13.85 0.03 7.73
CA ILE A 180 14.72 -0.63 8.71
C ILE A 180 13.99 -1.84 9.26
N PHE A 181 14.62 -3.01 9.18
CA PHE A 181 14.10 -4.26 9.71
C PHE A 181 14.77 -4.55 11.07
N MET A 182 13.97 -4.68 12.10
CA MET A 182 14.40 -4.98 13.47
C MET A 182 14.23 -6.46 13.80
#